data_6d77e445f5ade3e78572a40b4c7c73c7
#
_entry.id   6d77e445f5ade3e78572a40b4c7c73c7
#
_cell.length_a   1.000
_cell.length_b   1.000
_cell.length_c   1.000
_cell.angle_alpha   90.00
_cell.angle_beta   90.00
_cell.angle_gamma   90.00
#
_symmetry.space_group_name_H-M   'P 1'
#
loop_
_entity.id
_entity.type
_entity.pdbx_description
1 polymer ?
#
loop_
_entity_poly.entity_id
_entity_poly.type
_entity_poly.pdbx_seq_one_letter_code
_entity_poly.pdbx_strand_id
1 'polypeptide(L)'
;MLRFMLDTNLCIRLLRDRPAGLRPRFSAEADSLCISSIILMELLYGAERSARPQHHRAEVEQFAGRLQVLPFDAEAADHAAQIRAELARVGQPIGSYDLLIAGHARSRGLTVVTGNLGEFSRVEGLRAEDWLTPPSK
;
A
#
# COMPACT_ATOMS: atom_id res chain seq x y z
N MET A 1 -0.26 -17.44 -3.65
CA MET A 1 -0.11 -16.99 -2.26
C MET A 1 0.26 -15.52 -2.23
N LEU A 2 -0.44 -14.75 -1.42
CA LEU A 2 -0.15 -13.31 -1.27
C LEU A 2 1.17 -13.10 -0.55
N ARG A 3 1.97 -12.14 -1.03
CA ARG A 3 3.27 -11.81 -0.45
C ARG A 3 3.42 -10.31 -0.19
N PHE A 4 2.78 -9.46 -1.01
CA PHE A 4 3.03 -8.03 -1.01
C PHE A 4 1.73 -7.25 -0.92
N MET A 5 1.76 -6.21 -0.08
CA MET A 5 0.69 -5.21 -0.01
C MET A 5 1.24 -3.88 -0.51
N LEU A 6 0.57 -3.31 -1.51
CA LEU A 6 1.02 -2.06 -2.15
C LEU A 6 0.49 -0.86 -1.37
N ASP A 7 1.33 0.19 -1.22
CA ASP A 7 0.85 1.44 -0.63
C ASP A 7 0.19 2.33 -1.69
N THR A 8 -0.41 3.44 -1.24
CA THR A 8 -1.17 4.34 -2.11
C THR A 8 -0.30 4.96 -3.20
N ASN A 9 0.88 5.45 -2.85
CA ASN A 9 1.75 6.12 -3.82
C ASN A 9 2.19 5.19 -4.94
N LEU A 10 2.52 3.95 -4.59
CA LEU A 10 2.90 2.95 -5.60
C LEU A 10 1.72 2.67 -6.53
N CYS A 11 0.51 2.52 -5.99
CA CYS A 11 -0.68 2.32 -6.80
C CYS A 11 -0.93 3.48 -7.76
N ILE A 12 -0.77 4.72 -7.30
CA ILE A 12 -0.93 5.90 -8.15
C ILE A 12 0.09 5.88 -9.29
N ARG A 13 1.35 5.52 -9.00
CA ARG A 13 2.38 5.44 -10.03
C ARG A 13 2.09 4.34 -11.05
N LEU A 14 1.56 3.20 -10.60
CA LEU A 14 1.13 2.14 -11.50
C LEU A 14 -0.01 2.59 -12.42
N LEU A 15 -0.97 3.31 -11.86
CA LEU A 15 -2.09 3.87 -12.65
C LEU A 15 -1.60 4.86 -13.71
N ARG A 16 -0.58 5.65 -13.39
CA ARG A 16 0.02 6.64 -14.29
C ARG A 16 1.10 6.07 -15.20
N ASP A 17 1.50 4.81 -14.97
CA ASP A 17 2.61 4.15 -15.68
C ASP A 17 3.92 4.92 -15.55
N ARG A 18 4.24 5.35 -14.34
CA ARG A 18 5.48 6.11 -14.04
C ARG A 18 6.11 5.63 -12.74
N PRO A 19 7.41 5.33 -12.73
CA PRO A 19 8.32 5.30 -13.90
C PRO A 19 8.07 4.12 -14.82
N ALA A 20 8.51 4.25 -16.07
CA ALA A 20 8.41 3.16 -17.04
C ALA A 20 9.14 1.92 -16.50
N GLY A 21 8.61 0.74 -16.76
CA GLY A 21 9.16 -0.52 -16.28
C GLY A 21 8.55 -1.03 -14.98
N LEU A 22 7.77 -0.20 -14.28
CA LEU A 22 7.10 -0.62 -13.05
C LEU A 22 5.96 -1.61 -13.34
N ARG A 23 5.19 -1.36 -14.40
CA ARG A 23 4.08 -2.25 -14.79
C ARG A 23 4.50 -3.67 -15.13
N PRO A 24 5.61 -3.91 -15.83
CA PRO A 24 6.07 -5.28 -16.05
C PRO A 24 6.33 -6.04 -14.74
N ARG A 25 6.91 -5.39 -13.74
CA ARG A 25 7.13 -6.02 -12.44
C ARG A 25 5.80 -6.29 -11.73
N PHE A 26 4.87 -5.33 -11.79
CA PHE A 26 3.52 -5.51 -11.26
C PHE A 26 2.84 -6.72 -11.92
N SER A 27 2.89 -6.82 -13.24
CA SER A 27 2.25 -7.91 -13.97
C SER A 27 2.88 -9.27 -13.62
N ALA A 28 4.20 -9.31 -13.47
CA ALA A 28 4.91 -10.54 -13.12
C ALA A 28 4.55 -11.04 -11.72
N GLU A 29 4.23 -10.14 -10.80
CA GLU A 29 3.94 -10.46 -9.40
C GLU A 29 2.44 -10.43 -9.08
N ALA A 30 1.56 -10.22 -10.07
CA ALA A 30 0.14 -9.91 -9.85
C ALA A 30 -0.56 -10.89 -8.91
N ASP A 31 -0.26 -12.19 -9.01
CA ASP A 31 -0.90 -13.23 -8.20
C ASP A 31 -0.52 -13.14 -6.72
N SER A 32 0.58 -12.45 -6.39
CA SER A 32 1.07 -12.31 -5.03
C SER A 32 0.78 -10.93 -4.44
N LEU A 33 0.08 -10.07 -5.17
CA LEU A 33 -0.15 -8.68 -4.77
C LEU A 33 -1.56 -8.46 -4.22
N CYS A 34 -1.64 -7.58 -3.25
CA CYS A 34 -2.92 -7.12 -2.72
C CYS A 34 -2.85 -5.65 -2.34
N ILE A 35 -4.01 -5.07 -2.13
CA ILE A 35 -4.14 -3.78 -1.45
C ILE A 35 -5.13 -3.93 -0.30
N SER A 36 -4.98 -3.06 0.69
CA SER A 36 -5.98 -2.92 1.75
C SER A 36 -7.22 -2.19 1.20
N SER A 37 -8.38 -2.48 1.75
CA SER A 37 -9.58 -1.69 1.47
C SER A 37 -9.40 -0.20 1.81
N ILE A 38 -8.47 0.13 2.72
CA ILE A 38 -8.08 1.51 3.01
C ILE A 38 -7.46 2.16 1.76
N ILE A 39 -6.58 1.45 1.08
CA ILE A 39 -5.95 1.94 -0.16
C ILE A 39 -7.00 2.12 -1.26
N LEU A 40 -7.89 1.15 -1.39
CA LEU A 40 -8.97 1.26 -2.37
C LEU A 40 -9.78 2.53 -2.13
N MET A 41 -10.13 2.82 -0.87
CA MET A 41 -10.85 4.05 -0.52
C MET A 41 -10.06 5.29 -0.94
N GLU A 42 -8.75 5.34 -0.67
CA GLU A 42 -7.93 6.48 -1.05
C GLU A 42 -7.88 6.69 -2.56
N LEU A 43 -7.77 5.60 -3.33
CA LEU A 43 -7.75 5.67 -4.80
C LEU A 43 -9.10 6.15 -5.33
N LEU A 44 -10.19 5.62 -4.79
CA LEU A 44 -11.55 6.03 -5.20
C LEU A 44 -11.83 7.49 -4.81
N TYR A 45 -11.37 7.92 -3.64
CA TYR A 45 -11.49 9.32 -3.23
C TYR A 45 -10.74 10.24 -4.21
N GLY A 46 -9.53 9.85 -4.61
CA GLY A 46 -8.78 10.60 -5.62
C GLY A 46 -9.53 10.73 -6.94
N ALA A 47 -10.20 9.64 -7.37
CA ALA A 47 -11.03 9.66 -8.56
C ALA A 47 -12.25 10.59 -8.40
N GLU A 48 -12.95 10.51 -7.26
CA GLU A 48 -14.14 11.31 -7.00
C GLU A 48 -13.88 12.81 -7.03
N ARG A 49 -12.71 13.24 -6.55
CA ARG A 49 -12.37 14.66 -6.53
C ARG A 49 -11.65 15.14 -7.80
N SER A 50 -11.46 14.28 -8.79
CA SER A 50 -10.81 14.65 -10.05
C SER A 50 -11.76 15.36 -10.99
N ALA A 51 -11.21 15.94 -12.08
CA ALA A 51 -12.02 16.59 -13.11
C ALA A 51 -12.87 15.59 -13.92
N ARG A 52 -12.53 14.30 -13.89
CA ARG A 52 -13.23 13.25 -14.64
C ARG A 52 -13.49 12.05 -13.73
N PRO A 53 -14.39 12.19 -12.74
CA PRO A 53 -14.55 11.15 -11.71
C PRO A 53 -14.92 9.78 -12.26
N GLN A 54 -15.83 9.70 -13.22
CA GLN A 54 -16.28 8.41 -13.77
C GLN A 54 -15.15 7.70 -14.52
N HIS A 55 -14.36 8.46 -15.28
CA HIS A 55 -13.23 7.93 -16.02
C HIS A 55 -12.17 7.36 -15.08
N HIS A 56 -11.76 8.14 -14.09
CA HIS A 56 -10.73 7.72 -13.14
C HIS A 56 -11.22 6.62 -12.22
N ARG A 57 -12.51 6.63 -11.85
CA ARG A 57 -13.09 5.54 -11.07
C ARG A 57 -13.01 4.21 -11.83
N ALA A 58 -13.31 4.22 -13.13
CA ALA A 58 -13.20 3.02 -13.97
C ALA A 58 -11.76 2.50 -14.01
N GLU A 59 -10.77 3.38 -14.09
CA GLU A 59 -9.36 2.99 -14.05
C GLU A 59 -8.98 2.33 -12.72
N VAL A 60 -9.46 2.88 -11.60
CA VAL A 60 -9.22 2.29 -10.28
C VAL A 60 -9.85 0.91 -10.19
N GLU A 61 -11.09 0.76 -10.67
CA GLU A 61 -11.79 -0.52 -10.62
C GLU A 61 -11.09 -1.59 -11.46
N GLN A 62 -10.58 -1.23 -12.64
CA GLN A 62 -9.80 -2.14 -13.48
C GLN A 62 -8.49 -2.55 -12.78
N PHE A 63 -7.80 -1.60 -12.17
CA PHE A 63 -6.59 -1.87 -11.42
C PHE A 63 -6.86 -2.84 -10.25
N ALA A 64 -7.87 -2.53 -9.44
CA ALA A 64 -8.23 -3.36 -8.29
C ALA A 64 -8.68 -4.76 -8.71
N GLY A 65 -9.27 -4.90 -9.90
CA GLY A 65 -9.69 -6.19 -10.43
C GLY A 65 -8.55 -7.13 -10.80
N ARG A 66 -7.32 -6.63 -10.89
CA ARG A 66 -6.14 -7.43 -11.22
C ARG A 66 -5.44 -8.03 -10.01
N LEU A 67 -5.83 -7.62 -8.81
CA LEU A 67 -5.20 -8.08 -7.57
C LEU A 67 -6.30 -8.33 -6.54
N GLN A 68 -5.90 -8.70 -5.32
CA GLN A 68 -6.86 -8.90 -4.26
C GLN A 68 -7.00 -7.63 -3.42
N VAL A 69 -8.23 -7.31 -3.02
CA VAL A 69 -8.51 -6.26 -2.05
C VAL A 69 -8.85 -6.95 -0.73
N LEU A 70 -8.03 -6.71 0.30
CA LEU A 70 -8.23 -7.31 1.61
C LEU A 70 -9.00 -6.33 2.51
N PRO A 71 -10.07 -6.79 3.18
CA PRO A 71 -10.78 -5.91 4.11
C PRO A 71 -9.92 -5.60 5.34
N PHE A 72 -9.91 -4.34 5.74
CA PHE A 72 -9.24 -3.92 6.98
C PHE A 72 -10.10 -4.40 8.15
N ASP A 73 -9.70 -5.50 8.75
CA ASP A 73 -10.48 -6.22 9.76
C ASP A 73 -10.00 -5.93 11.19
N ALA A 74 -10.56 -6.67 12.15
CA ALA A 74 -10.24 -6.48 13.56
C ALA A 74 -8.76 -6.81 13.87
N GLU A 75 -8.18 -7.81 13.22
CA GLU A 75 -6.77 -8.14 13.41
C GLU A 75 -5.89 -7.01 12.89
N ALA A 76 -6.23 -6.44 11.73
CA ALA A 76 -5.53 -5.29 11.19
C ALA A 76 -5.61 -4.11 12.17
N ALA A 77 -6.76 -3.86 12.75
CA ALA A 77 -6.97 -2.80 13.73
C ALA A 77 -6.13 -3.02 14.99
N ASP A 78 -6.04 -4.26 15.47
CA ASP A 78 -5.24 -4.61 16.63
C ASP A 78 -3.75 -4.32 16.41
N HIS A 79 -3.22 -4.78 15.27
CA HIS A 79 -1.83 -4.50 14.92
C HIS A 79 -1.56 -3.00 14.74
N ALA A 80 -2.49 -2.27 14.12
CA ALA A 80 -2.36 -0.82 13.95
C ALA A 80 -2.30 -0.11 15.31
N ALA A 81 -3.12 -0.53 16.26
CA ALA A 81 -3.12 0.03 17.62
C ALA A 81 -1.78 -0.21 18.32
N GLN A 82 -1.22 -1.42 18.20
CA GLN A 82 0.07 -1.76 18.79
C GLN A 82 1.18 -0.90 18.20
N ILE A 83 1.21 -0.78 16.88
CA ILE A 83 2.22 0.02 16.17
C ILE A 83 2.14 1.48 16.60
N ARG A 84 0.92 2.02 16.64
CA ARG A 84 0.71 3.41 17.05
C ARG A 84 1.25 3.68 18.45
N ALA A 85 0.99 2.76 19.39
CA ALA A 85 1.47 2.89 20.76
C ALA A 85 2.99 2.80 20.83
N GLU A 86 3.59 1.85 20.10
CA GLU A 86 5.05 1.68 20.06
C GLU A 86 5.77 2.91 19.51
N LEU A 87 5.27 3.45 18.38
CA LEU A 87 5.89 4.63 17.76
C LEU A 87 5.67 5.89 18.59
N ALA A 88 4.54 6.02 19.25
CA ALA A 88 4.30 7.15 20.16
C ALA A 88 5.27 7.13 21.33
N ARG A 89 5.56 5.95 21.89
CA ARG A 89 6.50 5.83 23.01
C ARG A 89 7.90 6.30 22.67
N VAL A 90 8.34 6.11 21.43
CA VAL A 90 9.66 6.53 20.97
C VAL A 90 9.65 7.88 20.25
N GLY A 91 8.50 8.56 20.21
CA GLY A 91 8.38 9.86 19.60
C GLY A 91 8.55 9.89 18.09
N GLN A 92 8.23 8.79 17.39
CA GLN A 92 8.42 8.67 15.94
C GLN A 92 7.12 8.24 15.23
N PRO A 93 6.04 9.02 15.33
CA PRO A 93 4.80 8.67 14.65
C PRO A 93 4.97 8.67 13.13
N ILE A 94 4.12 7.91 12.44
CA ILE A 94 4.03 7.90 10.99
C ILE A 94 2.66 8.41 10.56
N GLY A 95 2.48 8.65 9.25
CA GLY A 95 1.21 9.13 8.72
C GLY A 95 0.06 8.21 9.06
N SER A 96 -1.15 8.77 9.21
CA SER A 96 -2.32 8.01 9.66
C SER A 96 -2.66 6.84 8.76
N TYR A 97 -2.65 7.03 7.44
CA TYR A 97 -2.95 5.93 6.52
C TYR A 97 -1.80 4.93 6.44
N ASP A 98 -0.55 5.39 6.52
CA ASP A 98 0.60 4.50 6.55
C ASP A 98 0.55 3.60 7.78
N LEU A 99 0.10 4.13 8.91
CA LEU A 99 -0.12 3.36 10.13
C LEU A 99 -1.12 2.22 9.90
N LEU A 100 -2.23 2.52 9.23
CA LEU A 100 -3.25 1.51 8.95
C LEU A 100 -2.72 0.44 8.00
N ILE A 101 -1.99 0.83 6.95
CA ILE A 101 -1.41 -0.11 6.01
C ILE A 101 -0.37 -1.00 6.71
N ALA A 102 0.49 -0.39 7.53
CA ALA A 102 1.50 -1.14 8.30
C ALA A 102 0.84 -2.19 9.19
N GLY A 103 -0.21 -1.82 9.91
CA GLY A 103 -0.95 -2.74 10.78
C GLY A 103 -1.59 -3.87 9.98
N HIS A 104 -2.20 -3.54 8.86
CA HIS A 104 -2.86 -4.53 8.01
C HIS A 104 -1.85 -5.52 7.44
N ALA A 105 -0.75 -5.03 6.86
CA ALA A 105 0.27 -5.90 6.30
C ALA A 105 0.91 -6.79 7.37
N ARG A 106 1.27 -6.23 8.54
CA ARG A 106 1.88 -7.00 9.62
C ARG A 106 0.93 -8.08 10.12
N SER A 107 -0.36 -7.80 10.22
CA SER A 107 -1.36 -8.77 10.68
C SER A 107 -1.48 -9.98 9.75
N ARG A 108 -1.10 -9.82 8.49
CA ARG A 108 -1.18 -10.87 7.46
C ARG A 108 0.18 -11.43 7.09
N GLY A 109 1.26 -10.96 7.71
CA GLY A 109 2.60 -11.42 7.40
C GLY A 109 3.08 -11.01 6.00
N LEU A 110 2.56 -9.88 5.48
CA LEU A 110 2.87 -9.40 4.13
C LEU A 110 3.96 -8.33 4.17
N THR A 111 4.72 -8.23 3.08
CA THR A 111 5.69 -7.17 2.87
C THR A 111 5.00 -5.97 2.24
N VAL A 112 5.19 -4.77 2.80
CA VAL A 112 4.68 -3.53 2.19
C VAL A 112 5.63 -3.12 1.06
N VAL A 113 5.07 -2.83 -0.11
CA VAL A 113 5.83 -2.25 -1.21
C VAL A 113 5.52 -0.76 -1.26
N THR A 114 6.55 0.06 -1.10
CA THR A 114 6.38 1.50 -0.86
C THR A 114 7.57 2.29 -1.39
N GLY A 115 7.35 3.55 -1.74
CA GLY A 115 8.42 4.53 -1.94
C GLY A 115 8.83 5.25 -0.64
N ASN A 116 8.18 4.94 0.48
CA ASN A 116 8.38 5.63 1.76
C ASN A 116 8.97 4.69 2.81
N LEU A 117 10.13 4.10 2.52
CA LEU A 117 10.80 3.20 3.46
C LEU A 117 11.11 3.86 4.80
N GLY A 118 11.39 5.17 4.80
CA GLY A 118 11.72 5.89 6.03
C GLY A 118 10.66 5.76 7.12
N GLU A 119 9.39 5.79 6.77
CA GLU A 119 8.31 5.59 7.74
C GLU A 119 8.10 4.11 8.05
N PHE A 120 7.96 3.28 7.03
CA PHE A 120 7.65 1.85 7.24
C PHE A 120 8.78 1.09 7.94
N SER A 121 10.03 1.50 7.77
CA SER A 121 11.15 0.86 8.45
C SER A 121 11.16 1.09 9.97
N ARG A 122 10.39 2.07 10.46
CA ARG A 122 10.24 2.30 11.91
C ARG A 122 9.38 1.24 12.58
N VAL A 123 8.65 0.45 11.81
CA VAL A 123 7.66 -0.50 12.34
C VAL A 123 8.33 -1.83 12.60
N GLU A 124 8.44 -2.21 13.86
CA GLU A 124 9.00 -3.50 14.25
C GLU A 124 8.11 -4.64 13.78
N GLY A 125 8.73 -5.69 13.25
CA GLY A 125 8.01 -6.87 12.79
C GLY A 125 7.39 -6.74 11.40
N LEU A 126 7.61 -5.62 10.71
CA LEU A 126 7.11 -5.39 9.35
C LEU A 126 8.26 -5.38 8.36
N ARG A 127 8.07 -6.09 7.24
CA ARG A 127 8.99 -6.03 6.10
C ARG A 127 8.47 -5.03 5.09
N ALA A 128 9.37 -4.23 4.51
CA ALA A 128 9.04 -3.27 3.47
C ALA A 128 10.10 -3.29 2.37
N GLU A 129 9.67 -3.07 1.14
CA GLU A 129 10.54 -3.02 -0.04
C GLU A 129 10.19 -1.81 -0.88
N ASP A 130 11.20 -1.22 -1.50
CA ASP A 130 11.03 -0.12 -2.44
C ASP A 130 11.27 -0.64 -3.86
N TRP A 131 10.21 -0.59 -4.69
CA TRP A 131 10.29 -0.98 -6.09
C TRP A 131 10.49 0.21 -7.02
N LEU A 132 10.50 1.42 -6.49
CA LEU A 132 10.61 2.66 -7.28
C LEU A 132 12.05 3.10 -7.46
N THR A 133 12.90 2.84 -6.46
CA THR A 133 14.31 3.22 -6.51
C THR A 133 15.10 2.11 -7.18
N PRO A 134 15.88 2.41 -8.26
CA PRO A 134 16.73 1.39 -8.88
C PRO A 134 17.74 0.85 -7.87
N PRO A 135 18.13 -0.43 -7.99
CA PRO A 135 19.16 -0.99 -7.11
C PRO A 135 20.48 -0.25 -7.28
N SER A 136 21.19 -0.04 -6.19
CA SER A 136 22.52 0.55 -6.19
C SER A 136 23.51 -0.40 -6.86
N LYS A 137 24.41 0.17 -7.62
CA LYS A 137 25.49 -0.59 -8.27
C LYS A 137 26.71 -0.67 -7.36
#